data_af5591287b90fd1aa9a3287389092f8b
#
_entry.id   af5591287b90fd1aa9a3287389092f8b
#
_cell.length_a   1.000
_cell.length_b   1.000
_cell.length_c   1.000
_cell.angle_alpha   90.00
_cell.angle_beta   90.00
_cell.angle_gamma   90.00
#
_symmetry.space_group_name_H-M   'P 1'
#
loop_
_entity.id
_entity.type
_entity.pdbx_description
1 polymer ?
#
loop_
_entity_poly.entity_id
_entity_poly.type
_entity_poly.pdbx_seq_one_letter_code
_entity_poly.pdbx_strand_id
1 'polypeptide(L)'
;MKIKFLFLYFIICFVKITFASSLLSGPMIGYIEHREVMLCMEVATTVKKVQILYFEKAHPELKIKVDYKGELGKRFNPIKIKLNDLSMNTVYGYELILDDKKVTFPFATEFKTKDLWEWRKPAPDFSFLIGSCTYINDSAYDRPGKPYGASPEILTTMGNMSSEFMIWSGDNLYYREADYSSEWGMKYRYSHDFSIPQLQKLRATRANYAIWDDHDYGPDDENKSWEYKKEALQLFSSYWGNKTFGEPDNEGIYTKFKWSDAEFFLMDDRYHRSPNELQDSINGKPNYAKQFYGQKQLEWLKTSLISSRSLFKFIVTGGQMLNPMADKECFRFYPAEFNELMNFIVENKINGVLFLSGDRHFSEMIKYTPANFYPLYDFTCSSITSGIHNISNKPEFTNPNRVDGSLLLENNFGKISLLGNKGERIVQFETYSATGELKWKFHISEKELKTKN
;
A
#
# COMPACT_ATOMS: atom_id res chain seq x y z
N MET A 1 -42.39 -29.50 -63.43
CA MET A 1 -41.18 -28.65 -63.42
C MET A 1 -41.08 -27.98 -62.05
N LYS A 2 -40.26 -28.55 -61.15
CA LYS A 2 -40.12 -28.05 -59.78
C LYS A 2 -38.82 -27.21 -59.68
N ILE A 3 -38.95 -25.92 -59.50
CA ILE A 3 -37.84 -24.99 -59.31
C ILE A 3 -37.40 -25.08 -57.86
N LYS A 4 -36.16 -25.53 -57.61
CA LYS A 4 -35.53 -25.50 -56.29
C LYS A 4 -34.84 -24.15 -56.11
N PHE A 5 -35.30 -23.34 -55.15
CA PHE A 5 -34.60 -22.14 -54.70
C PHE A 5 -33.47 -22.55 -53.76
N LEU A 6 -32.24 -22.25 -54.14
CA LEU A 6 -31.03 -22.44 -53.32
C LEU A 6 -30.80 -21.14 -52.52
N PHE A 7 -31.04 -21.18 -51.21
CA PHE A 7 -30.72 -20.08 -50.32
C PHE A 7 -29.24 -20.15 -49.93
N LEU A 8 -28.44 -19.20 -50.42
CA LEU A 8 -27.04 -19.08 -50.06
C LEU A 8 -26.95 -18.22 -48.77
N TYR A 9 -26.66 -18.86 -47.63
CA TYR A 9 -26.39 -18.16 -46.38
C TYR A 9 -24.98 -17.59 -46.41
N PHE A 10 -24.84 -16.26 -46.50
CA PHE A 10 -23.60 -15.55 -46.26
C PHE A 10 -23.39 -15.44 -44.74
N ILE A 11 -22.48 -16.26 -44.15
CA ILE A 11 -22.01 -16.08 -42.79
C ILE A 11 -21.00 -14.93 -42.81
N ILE A 12 -21.43 -13.75 -42.39
CA ILE A 12 -20.52 -12.63 -42.12
C ILE A 12 -19.84 -12.91 -40.77
N CYS A 13 -18.61 -13.47 -40.79
CA CYS A 13 -17.75 -13.52 -39.64
C CYS A 13 -17.34 -12.09 -39.26
N PHE A 14 -17.96 -11.51 -38.23
CA PHE A 14 -17.45 -10.34 -37.58
C PHE A 14 -16.18 -10.73 -36.80
N VAL A 15 -15.01 -10.52 -37.41
CA VAL A 15 -13.73 -10.54 -36.67
C VAL A 15 -13.77 -9.35 -35.74
N LYS A 16 -14.04 -9.57 -34.45
CA LYS A 16 -13.79 -8.58 -33.42
C LYS A 16 -12.28 -8.36 -33.35
N ILE A 17 -11.79 -7.32 -34.05
CA ILE A 17 -10.43 -6.83 -33.85
C ILE A 17 -10.43 -6.16 -32.48
N THR A 18 -10.06 -6.92 -31.45
CA THR A 18 -9.74 -6.35 -30.15
C THR A 18 -8.41 -5.62 -30.32
N PHE A 19 -8.44 -4.30 -30.45
CA PHE A 19 -7.25 -3.49 -30.30
C PHE A 19 -6.76 -3.71 -28.85
N ALA A 20 -5.56 -4.26 -28.67
CA ALA A 20 -4.92 -4.30 -27.38
C ALA A 20 -4.87 -2.86 -26.82
N SER A 21 -5.30 -2.66 -25.58
CA SER A 21 -5.25 -1.35 -24.95
C SER A 21 -3.82 -0.83 -24.95
N SER A 22 -3.61 0.41 -25.39
CA SER A 22 -2.29 1.06 -25.33
C SER A 22 -1.84 1.33 -23.89
N LEU A 23 -2.79 1.50 -22.96
CA LEU A 23 -2.57 1.60 -21.53
C LEU A 23 -2.88 0.24 -20.90
N LEU A 24 -1.90 -0.39 -20.25
CA LEU A 24 -2.07 -1.69 -19.59
C LEU A 24 -2.50 -1.50 -18.14
N SER A 25 -1.90 -0.55 -17.42
CA SER A 25 -2.32 -0.21 -16.05
C SER A 25 -2.08 1.26 -15.72
N GLY A 26 -2.85 1.78 -14.77
CA GLY A 26 -2.76 3.18 -14.35
C GLY A 26 -3.69 4.12 -15.13
N PRO A 27 -3.48 5.45 -15.07
CA PRO A 27 -2.45 6.11 -14.28
C PRO A 27 -2.65 5.89 -12.78
N MET A 28 -1.57 5.82 -12.03
CA MET A 28 -1.57 5.82 -10.58
C MET A 28 -0.86 7.09 -10.12
N ILE A 29 -1.47 7.82 -9.19
CA ILE A 29 -0.78 8.89 -8.49
C ILE A 29 0.09 8.21 -7.41
N GLY A 30 1.40 8.35 -7.50
CA GLY A 30 2.35 7.87 -6.50
C GLY A 30 2.32 8.78 -5.28
N TYR A 31 3.37 9.59 -5.07
CA TYR A 31 3.34 10.60 -4.03
C TYR A 31 2.83 11.95 -4.53
N ILE A 32 2.28 12.74 -3.62
CA ILE A 32 1.93 14.15 -3.82
C ILE A 32 2.73 14.99 -2.83
N GLU A 33 3.39 16.05 -3.31
CA GLU A 33 4.08 17.05 -2.50
C GLU A 33 3.54 18.46 -2.76
N HIS A 34 4.15 19.48 -2.17
CA HIS A 34 3.74 20.87 -2.35
C HIS A 34 3.94 21.36 -3.79
N ARG A 35 4.98 20.88 -4.46
CA ARG A 35 5.42 21.38 -5.78
C ARG A 35 5.68 20.28 -6.81
N GLU A 36 5.42 19.03 -6.47
CA GLU A 36 5.63 17.91 -7.39
C GLU A 36 4.66 16.76 -7.11
N VAL A 37 4.38 16.00 -8.16
CA VAL A 37 3.55 14.78 -8.14
C VAL A 37 4.21 13.72 -9.02
N MET A 38 4.15 12.47 -8.61
CA MET A 38 4.59 11.32 -9.40
C MET A 38 3.37 10.61 -10.01
N LEU A 39 3.38 10.41 -11.32
CA LEU A 39 2.43 9.55 -12.03
C LEU A 39 3.15 8.27 -12.49
N CYS A 40 2.54 7.12 -12.21
CA CYS A 40 3.03 5.80 -12.61
C CYS A 40 2.00 5.12 -13.51
N MET A 41 2.45 4.36 -14.51
CA MET A 41 1.56 3.59 -15.40
C MET A 41 2.37 2.53 -16.14
N GLU A 42 1.69 1.56 -16.73
CA GLU A 42 2.28 0.62 -17.66
C GLU A 42 1.65 0.77 -19.03
N VAL A 43 2.47 0.83 -20.08
CA VAL A 43 2.03 0.97 -21.46
C VAL A 43 2.43 -0.22 -22.32
N ALA A 44 1.63 -0.49 -23.36
CA ALA A 44 1.88 -1.60 -24.27
C ALA A 44 3.17 -1.41 -25.09
N THR A 45 3.74 -2.54 -25.54
CA THR A 45 4.96 -2.56 -26.39
C THR A 45 4.82 -1.75 -27.68
N THR A 46 3.62 -1.54 -28.17
CA THR A 46 3.32 -0.79 -29.40
C THR A 46 3.41 0.71 -29.21
N VAL A 47 3.30 1.22 -27.99
CA VAL A 47 3.33 2.65 -27.68
C VAL A 47 4.72 3.22 -27.95
N LYS A 48 4.77 4.31 -28.71
CA LYS A 48 6.00 5.00 -29.10
C LYS A 48 6.16 6.38 -28.45
N LYS A 49 5.05 6.93 -27.95
CA LYS A 49 5.04 8.27 -27.37
C LYS A 49 4.07 8.35 -26.21
N VAL A 50 4.55 8.86 -25.07
CA VAL A 50 3.72 9.09 -23.88
C VAL A 50 3.87 10.54 -23.45
N GLN A 51 2.74 11.22 -23.26
CA GLN A 51 2.69 12.61 -22.86
C GLN A 51 1.63 12.82 -21.78
N ILE A 52 1.91 13.73 -20.86
CA ILE A 52 0.94 14.27 -19.91
C ILE A 52 0.71 15.74 -20.23
N LEU A 53 -0.54 16.12 -20.39
CA LEU A 53 -0.97 17.53 -20.33
C LEU A 53 -1.58 17.75 -18.97
N TYR A 54 -1.11 18.75 -18.21
CA TYR A 54 -1.69 19.10 -16.91
C TYR A 54 -1.93 20.59 -16.81
N PHE A 55 -2.86 20.99 -15.96
CA PHE A 55 -3.30 22.38 -15.83
C PHE A 55 -3.96 22.60 -14.47
N GLU A 56 -3.87 23.82 -13.95
CA GLU A 56 -4.69 24.22 -12.81
C GLU A 56 -6.18 24.21 -13.21
N LYS A 57 -7.03 23.58 -12.41
CA LYS A 57 -8.47 23.52 -12.75
C LYS A 57 -9.15 24.86 -12.82
N ALA A 58 -8.59 25.88 -12.19
CA ALA A 58 -9.03 27.28 -12.32
C ALA A 58 -8.69 27.87 -13.69
N HIS A 59 -7.69 27.33 -14.41
CA HIS A 59 -7.16 27.84 -15.67
C HIS A 59 -6.95 26.68 -16.67
N PRO A 60 -8.00 25.98 -17.10
CA PRO A 60 -7.90 24.76 -17.92
C PRO A 60 -7.35 25.02 -19.33
N GLU A 61 -7.31 26.26 -19.77
CA GLU A 61 -6.72 26.70 -21.05
C GLU A 61 -5.19 26.73 -21.01
N LEU A 62 -4.58 26.86 -19.81
CA LEU A 62 -3.13 26.94 -19.64
C LEU A 62 -2.53 25.56 -19.42
N LYS A 63 -2.50 24.75 -20.47
CA LYS A 63 -1.97 23.38 -20.41
C LYS A 63 -0.46 23.35 -20.52
N ILE A 64 0.19 22.66 -19.59
CA ILE A 64 1.61 22.36 -19.59
C ILE A 64 1.78 20.93 -20.07
N LYS A 65 2.74 20.72 -20.98
CA LYS A 65 3.03 19.41 -21.57
C LYS A 65 4.34 18.84 -21.02
N VAL A 66 4.30 17.57 -20.61
CA VAL A 66 5.47 16.77 -20.25
C VAL A 66 5.52 15.54 -21.13
N ASP A 67 6.65 15.36 -21.82
CA ASP A 67 6.94 14.17 -22.62
C ASP A 67 7.75 13.17 -21.78
N TYR A 68 7.37 11.91 -21.80
CA TYR A 68 8.20 10.85 -21.24
C TYR A 68 9.47 10.69 -22.10
N LYS A 69 10.64 10.63 -21.45
CA LYS A 69 11.95 10.57 -22.10
C LYS A 69 12.67 9.22 -21.96
N GLY A 70 12.07 8.27 -21.24
CA GLY A 70 12.65 6.95 -21.04
C GLY A 70 12.39 6.02 -22.23
N GLU A 71 12.88 4.80 -22.12
CA GLU A 71 12.71 3.77 -23.13
C GLU A 71 11.26 3.25 -23.17
N LEU A 72 10.76 3.00 -24.37
CA LEU A 72 9.46 2.41 -24.67
C LEU A 72 9.64 1.14 -25.53
N GLY A 73 8.55 0.39 -25.72
CA GLY A 73 8.53 -0.78 -26.60
C GLY A 73 9.01 -2.08 -25.95
N LYS A 74 9.29 -2.08 -24.64
CA LYS A 74 9.58 -3.30 -23.88
C LYS A 74 8.29 -4.07 -23.55
N ARG A 75 8.40 -5.36 -23.38
CA ARG A 75 7.34 -6.21 -22.83
C ARG A 75 7.07 -5.79 -21.41
N PHE A 76 6.66 -5.60 -20.59
CA PHE A 76 6.54 -5.01 -19.26
C PHE A 76 7.23 -3.63 -19.22
N ASN A 77 6.44 -2.61 -19.40
CA ASN A 77 6.95 -1.26 -19.58
C ASN A 77 6.33 -0.28 -18.54
N PRO A 78 6.61 -0.50 -17.22
CA PRO A 78 6.23 0.47 -16.21
C PRO A 78 7.02 1.76 -16.41
N ILE A 79 6.33 2.88 -16.38
CA ILE A 79 6.92 4.21 -16.55
C ILE A 79 6.49 5.15 -15.44
N LYS A 80 7.35 6.12 -15.13
CA LYS A 80 7.11 7.15 -14.14
C LYS A 80 7.33 8.52 -14.75
N ILE A 81 6.39 9.42 -14.51
CA ILE A 81 6.44 10.80 -14.98
C ILE A 81 6.26 11.72 -13.80
N LYS A 82 7.27 12.53 -13.52
CA LYS A 82 7.24 13.54 -12.48
C LYS A 82 6.73 14.86 -13.05
N LEU A 83 5.70 15.41 -12.43
CA LEU A 83 5.22 16.77 -12.70
C LEU A 83 5.82 17.68 -11.63
N ASN A 84 6.54 18.72 -12.05
CA ASN A 84 7.26 19.65 -11.19
C ASN A 84 6.71 21.08 -11.34
N ASP A 85 7.20 21.98 -10.49
CA ASP A 85 6.87 23.40 -10.50
C ASP A 85 5.38 23.70 -10.33
N LEU A 86 4.75 22.89 -9.48
CA LEU A 86 3.34 23.03 -9.17
C LEU A 86 3.10 24.12 -8.11
N SER A 87 1.95 24.78 -8.19
CA SER A 87 1.43 25.67 -7.13
C SER A 87 0.95 24.83 -5.95
N MET A 88 1.16 25.34 -4.72
CA MET A 88 0.73 24.67 -3.49
C MET A 88 -0.78 24.84 -3.29
N ASN A 89 -1.42 23.86 -2.60
CA ASN A 89 -2.85 23.87 -2.26
C ASN A 89 -3.77 24.07 -3.50
N THR A 90 -3.33 23.55 -4.65
CA THR A 90 -3.96 23.78 -5.95
C THR A 90 -4.46 22.47 -6.53
N VAL A 91 -5.66 22.48 -7.09
CA VAL A 91 -6.25 21.34 -7.80
C VAL A 91 -5.80 21.39 -9.26
N TYR A 92 -5.15 20.32 -9.68
CA TYR A 92 -4.71 20.10 -11.06
C TYR A 92 -5.56 19.02 -11.73
N GLY A 93 -5.94 19.28 -12.99
CA GLY A 93 -6.38 18.25 -13.92
C GLY A 93 -5.22 17.75 -14.77
N TYR A 94 -5.26 16.50 -15.21
CA TYR A 94 -4.28 15.98 -16.17
C TYR A 94 -4.93 15.10 -17.23
N GLU A 95 -4.30 15.04 -18.41
CA GLU A 95 -4.70 14.23 -19.55
C GLU A 95 -3.52 13.34 -19.96
N LEU A 96 -3.77 12.04 -20.10
CA LEU A 96 -2.80 11.10 -20.65
C LEU A 96 -2.98 11.00 -22.16
N ILE A 97 -1.88 11.13 -22.91
CA ILE A 97 -1.84 11.03 -24.36
C ILE A 97 -0.84 9.96 -24.75
N LEU A 98 -1.31 8.95 -25.46
CA LEU A 98 -0.51 7.85 -26.02
C LEU A 98 -0.57 7.90 -27.54
N ASP A 99 0.60 7.99 -28.20
CA ASP A 99 0.71 8.10 -29.67
C ASP A 99 -0.25 9.16 -30.25
N ASP A 100 -0.21 10.35 -29.65
CA ASP A 100 -1.04 11.53 -30.01
C ASP A 100 -2.55 11.34 -29.82
N LYS A 101 -2.99 10.28 -29.14
CA LYS A 101 -4.40 10.01 -28.81
C LYS A 101 -4.64 10.17 -27.33
N LYS A 102 -5.64 10.97 -26.96
CA LYS A 102 -6.07 11.12 -25.57
C LYS A 102 -6.70 9.83 -25.06
N VAL A 103 -6.24 9.36 -23.89
CA VAL A 103 -6.88 8.26 -23.17
C VAL A 103 -8.07 8.82 -22.38
N THR A 104 -9.20 8.16 -22.48
CA THR A 104 -10.43 8.57 -21.77
C THR A 104 -10.68 7.65 -20.58
N PHE A 105 -10.98 8.24 -19.42
CA PHE A 105 -11.30 7.54 -18.19
C PHE A 105 -12.75 7.82 -17.78
N PRO A 106 -13.42 6.86 -17.08
CA PRO A 106 -14.79 7.06 -16.58
C PRO A 106 -14.84 7.89 -15.29
N PHE A 107 -13.73 8.52 -14.91
CA PHE A 107 -13.57 9.36 -13.72
C PHE A 107 -12.66 10.55 -14.04
N ALA A 108 -12.70 11.57 -13.19
CA ALA A 108 -11.82 12.73 -13.32
C ALA A 108 -10.37 12.35 -12.99
N THR A 109 -9.45 12.68 -13.88
CA THR A 109 -8.01 12.57 -13.65
C THR A 109 -7.53 13.89 -13.04
N GLU A 110 -7.45 13.93 -11.70
CA GLU A 110 -7.10 15.12 -10.97
C GLU A 110 -6.39 14.79 -9.65
N PHE A 111 -5.63 15.76 -9.15
CA PHE A 111 -4.99 15.70 -7.85
C PHE A 111 -4.93 17.10 -7.24
N LYS A 112 -4.75 17.16 -5.92
CA LYS A 112 -4.52 18.41 -5.20
C LYS A 112 -3.16 18.38 -4.52
N THR A 113 -2.33 19.40 -4.75
CA THR A 113 -1.04 19.57 -4.08
C THR A 113 -1.23 19.89 -2.60
N LYS A 114 -0.23 19.54 -1.77
CA LYS A 114 -0.28 19.75 -0.32
C LYS A 114 -0.42 21.22 0.02
N ASP A 115 -1.11 21.48 1.11
CA ASP A 115 -1.31 22.79 1.69
C ASP A 115 -0.11 23.21 2.55
N LEU A 116 0.26 24.47 2.49
CA LEU A 116 1.28 25.07 3.33
C LEU A 116 0.63 25.64 4.60
N TRP A 117 0.38 24.78 5.59
CA TRP A 117 -0.37 25.09 6.79
C TRP A 117 0.52 25.43 8.00
N GLU A 118 1.70 24.80 8.13
CA GLU A 118 2.60 25.00 9.28
C GLU A 118 2.86 26.49 9.53
N TRP A 119 2.75 26.90 10.80
CA TRP A 119 2.92 28.29 11.27
C TRP A 119 1.88 29.31 10.77
N ARG A 120 0.89 28.89 9.95
CA ARG A 120 -0.07 29.78 9.30
C ARG A 120 -1.51 29.58 9.75
N LYS A 121 -1.90 28.32 9.94
CA LYS A 121 -3.25 27.92 10.31
C LYS A 121 -3.24 26.58 11.04
N PRO A 122 -4.34 26.15 11.65
CA PRO A 122 -4.45 24.80 12.23
C PRO A 122 -4.15 23.73 11.19
N ALA A 123 -3.64 22.58 11.66
CA ALA A 123 -3.40 21.42 10.81
C ALA A 123 -4.71 20.99 10.14
N PRO A 124 -4.73 20.84 8.80
CA PRO A 124 -5.92 20.38 8.09
C PRO A 124 -6.36 18.98 8.56
N ASP A 125 -7.65 18.78 8.65
CA ASP A 125 -8.23 17.45 8.78
C ASP A 125 -8.00 16.69 7.48
N PHE A 126 -7.78 15.38 7.60
CA PHE A 126 -7.62 14.52 6.44
C PHE A 126 -7.97 13.07 6.78
N SER A 127 -8.18 12.26 5.75
CA SER A 127 -8.38 10.83 5.90
C SER A 127 -7.60 10.05 4.84
N PHE A 128 -7.28 8.80 5.16
CA PHE A 128 -6.65 7.88 4.22
C PHE A 128 -7.24 6.49 4.34
N LEU A 129 -7.12 5.72 3.26
CA LEU A 129 -7.47 4.30 3.24
C LEU A 129 -6.24 3.45 3.54
N ILE A 130 -6.48 2.27 4.09
CA ILE A 130 -5.47 1.25 4.33
C ILE A 130 -6.02 -0.14 4.04
N GLY A 131 -5.16 -1.03 3.60
CA GLY A 131 -5.45 -2.44 3.45
C GLY A 131 -4.28 -3.20 2.85
N SER A 132 -4.31 -4.51 2.97
CA SER A 132 -3.29 -5.45 2.51
C SER A 132 -3.92 -6.71 1.91
N CYS A 133 -3.10 -7.62 1.46
CA CYS A 133 -3.50 -8.96 1.01
C CYS A 133 -4.48 -8.92 -0.16
N THR A 134 -3.98 -8.42 -1.30
CA THR A 134 -4.74 -8.25 -2.55
C THR A 134 -4.44 -9.40 -3.52
N TYR A 135 -5.18 -10.50 -3.40
CA TYR A 135 -5.06 -11.64 -4.32
C TYR A 135 -6.01 -11.48 -5.50
N ILE A 136 -5.48 -11.34 -6.70
CA ILE A 136 -6.25 -11.28 -7.94
C ILE A 136 -6.23 -12.66 -8.60
N ASN A 137 -7.41 -13.28 -8.72
CA ASN A 137 -7.51 -14.60 -9.32
C ASN A 137 -7.05 -14.59 -10.80
N ASP A 138 -6.27 -15.61 -11.14
CA ASP A 138 -5.79 -15.90 -12.50
C ASP A 138 -5.92 -17.41 -12.75
N SER A 139 -7.06 -17.82 -13.29
CA SER A 139 -7.43 -19.23 -13.40
C SER A 139 -6.45 -20.11 -14.18
N ALA A 140 -5.56 -19.52 -14.96
CA ALA A 140 -4.52 -20.24 -15.69
C ALA A 140 -3.36 -20.69 -14.78
N TYR A 141 -3.13 -19.97 -13.67
CA TYR A 141 -1.98 -20.18 -12.79
C TYR A 141 -2.36 -20.39 -11.32
N ASP A 142 -3.62 -20.17 -10.96
CA ASP A 142 -4.12 -20.43 -9.62
C ASP A 142 -4.21 -21.96 -9.35
N ARG A 143 -4.13 -22.33 -8.08
CA ARG A 143 -4.34 -23.70 -7.65
C ARG A 143 -5.73 -24.20 -8.07
N PRO A 144 -5.86 -25.46 -8.53
CA PRO A 144 -7.15 -26.02 -8.94
C PRO A 144 -8.17 -26.01 -7.79
N GLY A 145 -9.43 -25.78 -8.10
CA GLY A 145 -10.53 -25.84 -7.14
C GLY A 145 -11.23 -24.50 -6.94
N LYS A 146 -11.64 -24.24 -5.69
CA LYS A 146 -12.30 -22.96 -5.36
C LYS A 146 -11.29 -21.81 -5.46
N PRO A 147 -11.64 -20.71 -6.15
CA PRO A 147 -10.78 -19.54 -6.17
C PRO A 147 -10.40 -19.07 -4.76
N TYR A 148 -9.12 -18.77 -4.57
CA TYR A 148 -8.62 -18.27 -3.28
C TYR A 148 -9.00 -16.82 -3.04
N GLY A 149 -8.89 -16.00 -4.08
CA GLY A 149 -9.23 -14.58 -4.01
C GLY A 149 -10.75 -14.36 -4.06
N ALA A 150 -11.22 -13.42 -3.27
CA ALA A 150 -12.58 -12.89 -3.32
C ALA A 150 -12.80 -11.97 -4.55
N SER A 151 -14.00 -11.43 -4.68
CA SER A 151 -14.32 -10.47 -5.75
C SER A 151 -13.49 -9.20 -5.65
N PRO A 152 -12.88 -8.72 -6.74
CA PRO A 152 -12.13 -7.47 -6.76
C PRO A 152 -13.03 -6.20 -6.66
N GLU A 153 -14.35 -6.34 -6.59
CA GLU A 153 -15.28 -5.20 -6.48
C GLU A 153 -15.10 -4.38 -5.20
N ILE A 154 -14.50 -4.93 -4.16
CA ILE A 154 -14.06 -4.18 -2.99
C ILE A 154 -13.16 -3.00 -3.38
N LEU A 155 -12.29 -3.16 -4.37
CA LEU A 155 -11.40 -2.11 -4.89
C LEU A 155 -12.19 -0.98 -5.56
N THR A 156 -13.31 -1.31 -6.22
CA THR A 156 -14.26 -0.32 -6.75
C THR A 156 -14.93 0.45 -5.61
N THR A 157 -15.35 -0.26 -4.55
CA THR A 157 -15.91 0.35 -3.33
C THR A 157 -14.91 1.33 -2.68
N MET A 158 -13.66 0.91 -2.50
CA MET A 158 -12.58 1.75 -2.00
C MET A 158 -12.34 2.97 -2.91
N GLY A 159 -12.37 2.77 -4.23
CA GLY A 159 -12.21 3.84 -5.22
C GLY A 159 -13.31 4.92 -5.15
N ASN A 160 -14.49 4.57 -4.65
CA ASN A 160 -15.62 5.48 -4.46
C ASN A 160 -15.61 6.20 -3.10
N MET A 161 -14.80 5.75 -2.15
CA MET A 161 -14.70 6.37 -0.83
C MET A 161 -13.75 7.57 -0.85
N SER A 162 -14.16 8.69 -0.26
CA SER A 162 -13.32 9.89 -0.17
C SER A 162 -12.16 9.68 0.79
N SER A 163 -10.95 9.99 0.32
CA SER A 163 -9.70 10.03 1.11
C SER A 163 -8.61 10.74 0.33
N GLU A 164 -7.60 11.24 1.04
CA GLU A 164 -6.46 11.97 0.45
C GLU A 164 -5.45 11.00 -0.18
N PHE A 165 -5.25 9.84 0.42
CA PHE A 165 -4.32 8.82 -0.06
C PHE A 165 -4.74 7.41 0.38
N MET A 166 -4.04 6.42 -0.17
CA MET A 166 -4.12 5.01 0.21
C MET A 166 -2.75 4.54 0.70
N ILE A 167 -2.73 3.77 1.79
CA ILE A 167 -1.58 2.98 2.24
C ILE A 167 -1.84 1.52 1.90
N TRP A 168 -0.97 0.95 1.10
CA TRP A 168 -0.91 -0.45 0.75
C TRP A 168 0.09 -1.12 1.71
N SER A 169 -0.41 -1.84 2.70
CA SER A 169 0.38 -2.36 3.82
C SER A 169 0.88 -3.79 3.60
N GLY A 170 1.38 -4.07 2.40
CA GLY A 170 1.97 -5.36 2.02
C GLY A 170 1.01 -6.30 1.31
N ASP A 171 1.54 -7.34 0.70
CA ASP A 171 0.80 -8.33 -0.08
C ASP A 171 -0.08 -7.68 -1.15
N ASN A 172 0.46 -6.72 -1.87
CA ASN A 172 -0.29 -5.99 -2.89
C ASN A 172 -0.55 -6.81 -4.14
N LEU A 173 0.15 -7.92 -4.28
CA LEU A 173 -0.03 -9.00 -5.23
C LEU A 173 0.53 -10.29 -4.64
N TYR A 174 0.20 -11.41 -5.23
CA TYR A 174 0.67 -12.74 -4.81
C TYR A 174 1.37 -13.42 -5.97
N TYR A 175 2.67 -13.65 -5.86
CA TYR A 175 3.37 -14.49 -6.82
C TYR A 175 2.88 -15.93 -6.74
N ARG A 176 2.70 -16.58 -7.92
CA ARG A 176 2.42 -18.01 -8.03
C ARG A 176 3.73 -18.77 -8.24
N GLU A 177 3.66 -20.08 -8.16
CA GLU A 177 4.80 -20.98 -8.44
C GLU A 177 5.43 -20.71 -9.83
N ALA A 178 4.60 -20.31 -10.81
CA ALA A 178 5.06 -19.91 -12.14
C ALA A 178 5.72 -18.53 -12.18
N ASP A 179 5.55 -17.71 -11.16
CA ASP A 179 5.98 -16.31 -11.15
C ASP A 179 7.32 -16.11 -10.44
N TYR A 180 7.44 -16.58 -9.19
CA TYR A 180 8.62 -16.28 -8.36
C TYR A 180 9.90 -17.01 -8.80
N SER A 181 9.81 -18.00 -9.67
CA SER A 181 11.00 -18.72 -10.18
C SER A 181 11.80 -17.97 -11.25
N SER A 182 11.34 -16.80 -11.66
CA SER A 182 12.01 -15.99 -12.69
C SER A 182 11.61 -14.53 -12.66
N GLU A 183 12.52 -13.65 -13.03
CA GLU A 183 12.25 -12.21 -13.21
C GLU A 183 11.09 -11.96 -14.18
N TRP A 184 10.96 -12.77 -15.21
CA TRP A 184 9.87 -12.64 -16.20
C TRP A 184 8.51 -12.96 -15.58
N GLY A 185 8.43 -14.01 -14.78
CA GLY A 185 7.22 -14.40 -14.06
C GLY A 185 6.78 -13.31 -13.07
N MET A 186 7.73 -12.76 -12.30
CA MET A 186 7.48 -11.67 -11.37
C MET A 186 6.92 -10.43 -12.10
N LYS A 187 7.51 -10.05 -13.25
CA LYS A 187 7.01 -8.96 -14.09
C LYS A 187 5.61 -9.23 -14.64
N TYR A 188 5.34 -10.48 -15.03
CA TYR A 188 4.02 -10.89 -15.48
C TYR A 188 2.98 -10.64 -14.39
N ARG A 189 3.26 -11.04 -13.15
CA ARG A 189 2.33 -10.90 -12.03
C ARG A 189 2.02 -9.43 -11.73
N TYR A 190 3.01 -8.57 -11.69
CA TYR A 190 2.80 -7.13 -11.56
C TYR A 190 1.91 -6.58 -12.67
N SER A 191 2.23 -6.87 -13.92
CA SER A 191 1.47 -6.40 -15.08
C SER A 191 0.02 -6.90 -15.07
N HIS A 192 -0.19 -8.19 -14.74
CA HIS A 192 -1.51 -8.81 -14.65
C HIS A 192 -2.35 -8.16 -13.54
N ASP A 193 -1.88 -8.20 -12.31
CA ASP A 193 -2.67 -7.78 -11.15
C ASP A 193 -2.93 -6.26 -11.17
N PHE A 194 -1.99 -5.47 -11.72
CA PHE A 194 -2.16 -4.02 -11.83
C PHE A 194 -3.07 -3.60 -12.97
N SER A 195 -3.37 -4.48 -13.93
CA SER A 195 -4.19 -4.17 -15.10
C SER A 195 -5.70 -4.25 -14.85
N ILE A 196 -6.16 -4.78 -13.71
CA ILE A 196 -7.58 -4.97 -13.46
C ILE A 196 -8.34 -3.63 -13.40
N PRO A 197 -9.53 -3.54 -14.02
CA PRO A 197 -10.27 -2.28 -14.09
C PRO A 197 -10.65 -1.70 -12.72
N GLN A 198 -10.91 -2.54 -11.73
CA GLN A 198 -11.34 -2.16 -10.39
C GLN A 198 -10.30 -1.30 -9.65
N LEU A 199 -9.01 -1.46 -9.97
CA LEU A 199 -7.92 -0.68 -9.39
C LEU A 199 -7.82 0.74 -9.96
N GLN A 200 -8.31 0.98 -11.17
CA GLN A 200 -8.01 2.22 -11.90
C GLN A 200 -8.42 3.47 -11.14
N LYS A 201 -9.69 3.58 -10.71
CA LYS A 201 -10.17 4.77 -10.00
C LYS A 201 -9.46 4.96 -8.66
N LEU A 202 -9.30 3.88 -7.89
CA LEU A 202 -8.63 3.91 -6.59
C LEU A 202 -7.22 4.50 -6.70
N ARG A 203 -6.47 4.12 -7.73
CA ARG A 203 -5.09 4.55 -7.94
C ARG A 203 -4.97 5.92 -8.61
N ALA A 204 -5.92 6.28 -9.45
CA ALA A 204 -5.83 7.51 -10.26
C ALA A 204 -6.34 8.77 -9.56
N THR A 205 -7.08 8.66 -8.44
CA THR A 205 -7.78 9.79 -7.81
C THR A 205 -7.19 10.21 -6.46
N ARG A 206 -6.13 9.56 -6.00
CA ARG A 206 -5.45 9.84 -4.72
C ARG A 206 -4.01 9.36 -4.76
N ALA A 207 -3.17 9.85 -3.83
CA ALA A 207 -1.81 9.35 -3.69
C ALA A 207 -1.82 7.88 -3.19
N ASN A 208 -0.84 7.09 -3.65
CA ASN A 208 -0.68 5.69 -3.27
C ASN A 208 0.73 5.48 -2.71
N TYR A 209 0.79 5.16 -1.43
CA TYR A 209 2.02 4.79 -0.72
C TYR A 209 1.97 3.30 -0.40
N ALA A 210 3.05 2.59 -0.63
CA ALA A 210 3.08 1.14 -0.49
C ALA A 210 4.32 0.64 0.25
N ILE A 211 4.14 -0.46 0.95
CA ILE A 211 5.19 -1.39 1.34
C ILE A 211 4.86 -2.75 0.71
N TRP A 212 5.81 -3.66 0.73
CA TRP A 212 5.57 -5.07 0.45
C TRP A 212 5.41 -5.88 1.74
N ASP A 213 5.00 -7.16 1.59
CA ASP A 213 5.21 -8.21 2.56
C ASP A 213 5.77 -9.44 1.81
N ASP A 214 5.62 -10.68 2.30
CA ASP A 214 6.25 -11.85 1.67
C ASP A 214 5.75 -12.12 0.26
N HIS A 215 4.47 -12.02 0.00
CA HIS A 215 3.88 -12.43 -1.28
C HIS A 215 4.19 -11.50 -2.46
N ASP A 216 4.50 -10.24 -2.22
CA ASP A 216 4.99 -9.32 -3.27
C ASP A 216 6.50 -9.08 -3.21
N TYR A 217 7.17 -9.63 -2.19
CA TYR A 217 8.61 -9.77 -2.14
C TYR A 217 9.06 -11.08 -2.81
N GLY A 218 8.50 -12.23 -2.45
CA GLY A 218 8.91 -13.56 -2.92
C GLY A 218 7.89 -14.66 -2.68
N PRO A 219 8.34 -15.90 -2.45
CA PRO A 219 7.51 -16.98 -1.92
C PRO A 219 6.98 -16.69 -0.50
N ASP A 220 5.97 -17.47 -0.09
CA ASP A 220 5.38 -17.46 1.24
C ASP A 220 6.46 -17.55 2.35
N ASP A 221 6.37 -16.67 3.36
CA ASP A 221 7.30 -16.58 4.49
C ASP A 221 8.77 -16.24 4.12
N GLU A 222 9.07 -15.78 2.90
CA GLU A 222 10.46 -15.63 2.43
C GLU A 222 11.22 -14.51 3.16
N ASN A 223 12.53 -14.60 3.14
CA ASN A 223 13.43 -13.82 3.96
C ASN A 223 14.66 -13.31 3.16
N LYS A 224 15.66 -12.73 3.84
CA LYS A 224 16.85 -12.11 3.20
C LYS A 224 17.71 -13.07 2.37
N SER A 225 17.49 -14.39 2.46
CA SER A 225 18.25 -15.38 1.68
C SER A 225 17.73 -15.60 0.28
N TRP A 226 16.56 -15.04 -0.05
CA TRP A 226 15.95 -15.25 -1.36
C TRP A 226 16.81 -14.68 -2.49
N GLU A 227 17.04 -15.51 -3.51
CA GLU A 227 17.96 -15.21 -4.60
C GLU A 227 17.50 -14.06 -5.51
N TYR A 228 16.18 -13.84 -5.67
CA TYR A 228 15.61 -12.77 -6.51
C TYR A 228 15.24 -11.49 -5.74
N LYS A 229 15.69 -11.31 -4.52
CA LYS A 229 15.32 -10.15 -3.70
C LYS A 229 15.70 -8.79 -4.33
N LYS A 230 16.77 -8.74 -5.12
CA LYS A 230 17.17 -7.51 -5.83
C LYS A 230 16.25 -7.21 -7.00
N GLU A 231 15.83 -8.23 -7.73
CA GLU A 231 14.85 -8.14 -8.80
C GLU A 231 13.49 -7.71 -8.25
N ALA A 232 13.08 -8.25 -7.08
CA ALA A 232 11.88 -7.81 -6.38
C ALA A 232 11.93 -6.33 -6.03
N LEU A 233 13.04 -5.86 -5.46
CA LEU A 233 13.25 -4.44 -5.14
C LEU A 233 13.17 -3.55 -6.39
N GLN A 234 13.79 -3.97 -7.49
CA GLN A 234 13.72 -3.24 -8.76
C GLN A 234 12.30 -3.18 -9.31
N LEU A 235 11.56 -4.29 -9.25
CA LEU A 235 10.17 -4.35 -9.69
C LEU A 235 9.27 -3.50 -8.83
N PHE A 236 9.31 -3.66 -7.52
CA PHE A 236 8.55 -2.84 -6.59
C PHE A 236 8.81 -1.36 -6.84
N SER A 237 10.09 -0.96 -6.90
CA SER A 237 10.46 0.42 -7.16
C SER A 237 10.09 0.91 -8.56
N SER A 238 9.88 0.06 -9.55
CA SER A 238 9.44 0.45 -10.89
C SER A 238 7.93 0.66 -10.99
N TYR A 239 7.13 -0.13 -10.29
CA TYR A 239 5.67 -0.06 -10.31
C TYR A 239 5.10 0.91 -9.28
N TRP A 240 5.70 1.01 -8.09
CA TRP A 240 5.22 1.90 -7.03
C TRP A 240 5.85 3.29 -7.07
N GLY A 241 5.06 4.29 -6.71
CA GLY A 241 5.43 5.70 -6.79
C GLY A 241 5.86 6.31 -5.45
N ASN A 242 6.42 5.54 -4.51
CA ASN A 242 7.00 6.10 -3.30
C ASN A 242 8.13 7.08 -3.63
N LYS A 243 8.39 8.03 -2.74
CA LYS A 243 9.36 9.10 -2.98
C LYS A 243 10.80 8.60 -2.99
N THR A 244 11.12 7.68 -2.10
CA THR A 244 12.43 7.02 -1.96
C THR A 244 12.23 5.54 -1.67
N PHE A 245 13.31 4.76 -1.80
CA PHE A 245 13.35 3.32 -1.54
C PHE A 245 14.69 3.02 -0.85
N GLY A 246 14.67 2.77 0.46
CA GLY A 246 15.86 2.55 1.28
C GLY A 246 16.80 3.75 1.33
N GLU A 247 18.05 3.47 1.72
CA GLU A 247 19.17 4.40 1.74
C GLU A 247 20.30 3.89 0.83
N PRO A 248 21.22 4.75 0.37
CA PRO A 248 22.27 4.37 -0.59
C PRO A 248 23.17 3.21 -0.12
N ASP A 249 23.35 3.08 1.18
CA ASP A 249 24.18 2.05 1.81
C ASP A 249 23.36 0.97 2.55
N ASN A 250 22.03 1.00 2.39
CA ASN A 250 21.10 0.02 2.96
C ASN A 250 19.88 -0.13 2.06
N GLU A 251 19.96 -1.04 1.10
CA GLU A 251 18.89 -1.31 0.14
C GLU A 251 17.59 -1.75 0.85
N GLY A 252 16.44 -1.51 0.21
CA GLY A 252 15.11 -1.89 0.69
C GLY A 252 14.04 -0.94 0.20
N ILE A 253 12.79 -1.20 0.56
CA ILE A 253 11.68 -0.34 0.13
C ILE A 253 11.29 0.71 1.17
N TYR A 254 11.91 0.72 2.34
CA TYR A 254 11.53 1.62 3.42
C TYR A 254 11.71 3.09 3.04
N THR A 255 10.78 3.91 3.53
CA THR A 255 10.73 5.35 3.25
C THR A 255 9.85 6.06 4.27
N LYS A 256 9.75 7.39 4.19
CA LYS A 256 8.82 8.15 5.01
C LYS A 256 8.22 9.32 4.26
N PHE A 257 7.05 9.75 4.69
CA PHE A 257 6.39 10.95 4.19
C PHE A 257 5.59 11.64 5.29
N LYS A 258 5.29 12.91 5.09
CA LYS A 258 4.40 13.68 5.97
C LYS A 258 3.10 14.01 5.27
N TRP A 259 2.01 14.00 6.03
CA TRP A 259 0.73 14.54 5.58
C TRP A 259 0.08 15.28 6.74
N SER A 260 -0.18 16.58 6.56
CA SER A 260 -0.62 17.45 7.66
C SER A 260 0.30 17.32 8.88
N ASP A 261 -0.23 17.06 10.06
CA ASP A 261 0.49 16.89 11.32
C ASP A 261 0.83 15.42 11.67
N ALA A 262 0.79 14.55 10.69
CA ALA A 262 1.21 13.15 10.80
C ALA A 262 2.46 12.86 9.95
N GLU A 263 3.31 11.95 10.44
CA GLU A 263 4.44 11.38 9.71
C GLU A 263 4.30 9.87 9.64
N PHE A 264 4.55 9.32 8.47
CA PHE A 264 4.39 7.91 8.16
C PHE A 264 5.76 7.31 7.87
N PHE A 265 6.13 6.26 8.59
CA PHE A 265 7.35 5.49 8.42
C PHE A 265 6.95 4.15 7.79
N LEU A 266 7.18 4.01 6.50
CA LEU A 266 6.89 2.81 5.73
C LEU A 266 8.09 1.88 5.85
N MET A 267 7.91 0.72 6.48
CA MET A 267 8.99 -0.21 6.78
C MET A 267 9.15 -1.26 5.70
N ASP A 268 10.33 -1.86 5.67
CA ASP A 268 10.66 -3.05 4.89
C ASP A 268 10.92 -4.19 5.85
N ASP A 269 10.03 -5.11 5.95
CA ASP A 269 10.10 -6.25 6.86
C ASP A 269 10.53 -7.56 6.18
N ARG A 270 11.06 -7.50 4.95
CA ARG A 270 11.52 -8.67 4.18
C ARG A 270 12.98 -8.64 3.76
N TYR A 271 13.46 -7.56 3.17
CA TYR A 271 14.78 -7.49 2.53
C TYR A 271 15.94 -7.86 3.45
N HIS A 272 15.83 -7.55 4.74
CA HIS A 272 16.84 -7.84 5.78
C HIS A 272 16.38 -8.89 6.80
N ARG A 273 15.16 -9.44 6.65
CA ARG A 273 14.55 -10.35 7.61
C ARG A 273 15.34 -11.66 7.72
N SER A 274 15.58 -12.10 8.94
CA SER A 274 16.09 -13.43 9.22
C SER A 274 14.99 -14.48 9.10
N PRO A 275 15.33 -15.77 8.80
CA PRO A 275 14.35 -16.86 8.78
C PRO A 275 13.52 -16.92 10.08
N ASN A 276 12.25 -17.25 9.95
CA ASN A 276 11.33 -17.41 11.08
C ASN A 276 11.80 -18.48 12.06
N GLU A 277 12.44 -19.55 11.56
CA GLU A 277 12.94 -20.71 12.32
C GLU A 277 14.17 -20.41 13.15
N LEU A 278 14.82 -19.28 12.92
CA LEU A 278 15.98 -18.91 13.77
C LEU A 278 15.49 -18.70 15.19
N GLN A 279 16.21 -19.29 16.17
CA GLN A 279 15.84 -19.22 17.58
C GLN A 279 15.71 -17.79 18.07
N ASP A 280 14.63 -17.48 18.77
CA ASP A 280 14.32 -16.16 19.33
C ASP A 280 15.31 -15.77 20.44
N SER A 281 15.83 -16.77 21.16
CA SER A 281 16.77 -16.59 22.27
C SER A 281 17.86 -17.64 22.29
N ILE A 282 19.03 -17.26 22.77
CA ILE A 282 20.19 -18.14 23.01
C ILE A 282 20.62 -17.97 24.49
N ASN A 283 20.68 -19.07 25.23
CA ASN A 283 21.03 -19.05 26.66
C ASN A 283 20.16 -18.06 27.48
N GLY A 284 18.86 -18.00 27.20
CA GLY A 284 17.92 -17.14 27.91
C GLY A 284 18.01 -15.64 27.58
N LYS A 285 18.80 -15.25 26.58
CA LYS A 285 18.91 -13.87 26.09
C LYS A 285 18.37 -13.76 24.65
N PRO A 286 17.80 -12.61 24.26
CA PRO A 286 17.37 -12.38 22.89
C PRO A 286 18.49 -12.65 21.88
N ASN A 287 18.16 -13.32 20.79
CA ASN A 287 19.11 -13.61 19.73
C ASN A 287 19.24 -12.39 18.78
N TYR A 288 20.30 -11.63 18.91
CA TYR A 288 20.57 -10.44 18.07
C TYR A 288 20.86 -10.77 16.60
N ALA A 289 21.12 -12.03 16.26
CA ALA A 289 21.24 -12.45 14.86
C ALA A 289 19.86 -12.62 14.17
N LYS A 290 18.79 -12.78 14.96
CA LYS A 290 17.42 -12.83 14.49
C LYS A 290 16.87 -11.41 14.33
N GLN A 291 16.81 -10.93 13.09
CA GLN A 291 16.46 -9.56 12.73
C GLN A 291 15.20 -9.54 11.87
N PHE A 292 14.32 -8.60 12.14
CA PHE A 292 13.10 -8.32 11.37
C PHE A 292 13.34 -7.22 10.32
N TYR A 293 13.85 -6.08 10.77
CA TYR A 293 14.19 -4.94 9.94
C TYR A 293 15.66 -4.85 9.57
N GLY A 294 16.52 -5.47 10.36
CA GLY A 294 17.97 -5.27 10.31
C GLY A 294 18.40 -3.97 10.99
N GLN A 295 19.64 -3.97 11.51
CA GLN A 295 20.15 -2.92 12.38
C GLN A 295 20.12 -1.52 11.76
N LYS A 296 20.50 -1.39 10.49
CA LYS A 296 20.56 -0.07 9.84
C LYS A 296 19.18 0.57 9.63
N GLN A 297 18.20 -0.22 9.23
CA GLN A 297 16.84 0.29 9.07
C GLN A 297 16.23 0.64 10.43
N LEU A 298 16.47 -0.18 11.46
CA LEU A 298 16.02 0.11 12.83
C LEU A 298 16.63 1.41 13.36
N GLU A 299 17.91 1.67 13.09
CA GLU A 299 18.58 2.91 13.47
C GLU A 299 18.02 4.12 12.71
N TRP A 300 17.73 3.97 11.40
CA TRP A 300 17.04 4.97 10.59
C TRP A 300 15.66 5.30 11.18
N LEU A 301 14.89 4.28 11.60
CA LEU A 301 13.58 4.49 12.24
C LEU A 301 13.71 5.26 13.55
N LYS A 302 14.61 4.83 14.45
CA LYS A 302 14.84 5.47 15.74
C LYS A 302 15.24 6.94 15.58
N THR A 303 16.19 7.23 14.69
CA THR A 303 16.64 8.58 14.37
C THR A 303 15.50 9.43 13.76
N SER A 304 14.71 8.83 12.91
CA SER A 304 13.56 9.49 12.28
C SER A 304 12.45 9.80 13.30
N LEU A 305 12.16 8.88 14.22
CA LEU A 305 11.14 9.06 15.26
C LEU A 305 11.52 10.21 16.22
N ILE A 306 12.77 10.25 16.69
CA ILE A 306 13.22 11.28 17.64
C ILE A 306 13.30 12.66 16.98
N SER A 307 13.60 12.72 15.68
CA SER A 307 13.64 13.95 14.91
C SER A 307 12.27 14.47 14.46
N SER A 308 11.24 13.63 14.55
CA SER A 308 9.90 13.94 14.10
C SER A 308 9.20 14.93 15.03
N ARG A 309 8.72 16.04 14.45
CA ARG A 309 7.88 17.05 15.14
C ARG A 309 6.38 16.83 14.89
N SER A 310 6.00 15.80 14.14
CA SER A 310 4.61 15.49 13.85
C SER A 310 3.89 15.06 15.12
N LEU A 311 2.60 15.44 15.23
CA LEU A 311 1.77 15.07 16.37
C LEU A 311 1.54 13.57 16.42
N PHE A 312 1.29 12.94 15.26
CA PHE A 312 1.11 11.50 15.11
C PHE A 312 2.24 10.90 14.26
N LYS A 313 2.68 9.71 14.65
CA LYS A 313 3.76 8.95 14.03
C LYS A 313 3.27 7.54 13.74
N PHE A 314 2.95 7.28 12.48
CA PHE A 314 2.49 5.97 12.03
C PHE A 314 3.67 5.14 11.53
N ILE A 315 3.92 4.01 12.18
CA ILE A 315 4.87 2.99 11.70
C ILE A 315 4.05 1.94 10.96
N VAL A 316 4.29 1.81 9.66
CA VAL A 316 3.56 0.92 8.75
C VAL A 316 4.44 -0.25 8.39
N THR A 317 3.95 -1.47 8.61
CA THR A 317 4.67 -2.72 8.39
C THR A 317 3.73 -3.78 7.81
N GLY A 318 4.25 -4.83 7.16
CA GLY A 318 3.46 -5.96 6.67
C GLY A 318 2.92 -6.76 7.85
N GLY A 319 3.79 -7.44 8.59
CA GLY A 319 3.42 -8.22 9.76
C GLY A 319 3.04 -7.39 11.00
N GLN A 320 2.27 -7.98 11.91
CA GLN A 320 1.85 -7.33 13.16
C GLN A 320 3.02 -6.97 14.09
N MET A 321 2.89 -5.86 14.81
CA MET A 321 3.90 -5.38 15.75
C MET A 321 3.66 -5.84 17.18
N LEU A 322 2.44 -5.75 17.69
CA LEU A 322 2.14 -5.82 19.12
C LEU A 322 1.39 -7.09 19.54
N ASN A 323 1.01 -7.97 18.63
CA ASN A 323 0.25 -9.17 18.93
C ASN A 323 1.07 -10.19 19.72
N PRO A 324 0.71 -10.53 21.00
CA PRO A 324 1.46 -11.51 21.80
C PRO A 324 1.07 -12.96 21.50
N MET A 325 -0.01 -13.18 20.74
CA MET A 325 -0.64 -14.48 20.53
C MET A 325 -0.46 -15.02 19.11
N ALA A 326 0.15 -14.22 18.21
CA ALA A 326 0.50 -14.70 16.88
C ALA A 326 1.43 -15.93 16.96
N ASP A 327 1.29 -16.82 16.02
CA ASP A 327 2.09 -18.06 15.98
C ASP A 327 3.42 -17.89 15.25
N LYS A 328 3.53 -16.91 14.37
CA LYS A 328 4.74 -16.52 13.62
C LYS A 328 4.52 -15.17 12.94
N GLU A 329 5.54 -14.67 12.24
CA GLU A 329 5.52 -13.47 11.41
C GLU A 329 5.18 -12.15 12.11
N CYS A 330 5.03 -12.15 13.40
CA CYS A 330 4.87 -10.94 14.20
C CYS A 330 6.23 -10.41 14.68
N PHE A 331 6.41 -9.10 14.74
CA PHE A 331 7.65 -8.48 15.22
C PHE A 331 8.08 -8.95 16.62
N ARG A 332 7.12 -9.35 17.45
CA ARG A 332 7.42 -9.90 18.79
C ARG A 332 8.24 -11.20 18.77
N PHE A 333 8.24 -11.95 17.66
CA PHE A 333 9.11 -13.12 17.50
C PHE A 333 10.57 -12.76 17.14
N TYR A 334 10.87 -11.48 17.10
CA TYR A 334 12.20 -10.94 16.91
C TYR A 334 12.58 -10.09 18.15
N PRO A 335 12.71 -10.73 19.33
CA PRO A 335 12.67 -10.04 20.62
C PRO A 335 13.82 -9.06 20.84
N ALA A 336 14.95 -9.24 20.15
CA ALA A 336 16.07 -8.30 20.23
C ALA A 336 15.68 -6.93 19.67
N GLU A 337 15.19 -6.89 18.41
CA GLU A 337 14.77 -5.64 17.76
C GLU A 337 13.47 -5.09 18.36
N PHE A 338 12.52 -5.97 18.73
CA PHE A 338 11.29 -5.56 19.39
C PHE A 338 11.59 -4.81 20.70
N ASN A 339 12.40 -5.39 21.57
CA ASN A 339 12.75 -4.77 22.84
C ASN A 339 13.55 -3.48 22.63
N GLU A 340 14.46 -3.46 21.67
CA GLU A 340 15.25 -2.27 21.32
C GLU A 340 14.34 -1.12 20.91
N LEU A 341 13.39 -1.34 19.99
CA LEU A 341 12.46 -0.30 19.52
C LEU A 341 11.51 0.16 20.64
N MET A 342 10.90 -0.78 21.37
CA MET A 342 9.98 -0.43 22.46
C MET A 342 10.68 0.35 23.58
N ASN A 343 11.88 -0.07 24.00
CA ASN A 343 12.66 0.65 24.99
C ASN A 343 13.03 2.04 24.48
N PHE A 344 13.47 2.16 23.22
CA PHE A 344 13.81 3.45 22.63
C PHE A 344 12.62 4.43 22.64
N ILE A 345 11.41 3.97 22.27
CA ILE A 345 10.20 4.78 22.28
C ILE A 345 9.87 5.26 23.70
N VAL A 346 9.96 4.35 24.70
CA VAL A 346 9.63 4.64 26.10
C VAL A 346 10.66 5.57 26.74
N GLU A 347 11.97 5.24 26.64
CA GLU A 347 13.06 6.00 27.26
C GLU A 347 13.18 7.42 26.72
N ASN A 348 12.96 7.58 25.43
CA ASN A 348 12.99 8.90 24.77
C ASN A 348 11.64 9.63 24.81
N LYS A 349 10.64 9.07 25.50
CA LYS A 349 9.30 9.67 25.67
C LYS A 349 8.69 10.12 24.33
N ILE A 350 8.80 9.28 23.30
CA ILE A 350 8.29 9.59 21.96
C ILE A 350 6.77 9.52 21.96
N ASN A 351 6.11 10.65 21.85
CA ASN A 351 4.65 10.76 21.85
C ASN A 351 4.04 10.49 20.46
N GLY A 352 2.80 10.04 20.45
CA GLY A 352 1.99 9.96 19.23
C GLY A 352 2.30 8.76 18.33
N VAL A 353 2.93 7.69 18.85
CA VAL A 353 3.27 6.51 18.06
C VAL A 353 2.07 5.58 17.93
N LEU A 354 1.80 5.14 16.71
CA LEU A 354 0.76 4.21 16.30
C LEU A 354 1.34 3.24 15.27
N PHE A 355 0.88 1.99 15.26
CA PHE A 355 1.28 0.99 14.30
C PHE A 355 0.13 0.66 13.35
N LEU A 356 0.47 0.40 12.08
CA LEU A 356 -0.43 -0.05 11.05
C LEU A 356 0.16 -1.30 10.40
N SER A 357 -0.61 -2.38 10.32
CA SER A 357 -0.15 -3.67 9.83
C SER A 357 -1.15 -4.36 8.91
N GLY A 358 -0.70 -5.43 8.24
CA GLY A 358 -1.46 -6.27 7.32
C GLY A 358 -1.38 -7.76 7.65
N ASP A 359 -1.04 -8.60 6.68
CA ASP A 359 -0.67 -10.02 6.76
C ASP A 359 -1.78 -10.99 7.21
N ARG A 360 -2.49 -10.73 8.26
CA ARG A 360 -3.26 -11.68 9.07
C ARG A 360 -4.53 -12.23 8.42
N HIS A 361 -4.99 -11.67 7.31
CA HIS A 361 -6.24 -12.03 6.63
C HIS A 361 -7.51 -11.88 7.49
N PHE A 362 -7.43 -11.00 8.47
CA PHE A 362 -8.52 -10.47 9.29
C PHE A 362 -8.13 -9.10 9.81
N SER A 363 -9.07 -8.32 10.33
CA SER A 363 -8.76 -7.03 10.95
C SER A 363 -9.00 -7.04 12.44
N GLU A 364 -8.13 -6.33 13.18
CA GLU A 364 -8.25 -6.13 14.61
C GLU A 364 -7.49 -4.88 15.07
N MET A 365 -7.78 -4.43 16.29
CA MET A 365 -6.99 -3.43 16.99
C MET A 365 -6.37 -4.08 18.23
N ILE A 366 -5.05 -4.07 18.31
CA ILE A 366 -4.28 -4.52 19.47
C ILE A 366 -3.88 -3.30 20.30
N LYS A 367 -4.01 -3.41 21.63
CA LYS A 367 -3.58 -2.40 22.60
C LYS A 367 -2.52 -2.99 23.51
N TYR A 368 -1.34 -2.40 23.51
CA TYR A 368 -0.23 -2.77 24.40
C TYR A 368 0.18 -1.56 25.25
N THR A 369 0.23 -1.71 26.55
CA THR A 369 0.62 -0.62 27.46
C THR A 369 1.95 -0.95 28.14
N PRO A 370 3.08 -0.34 27.70
CA PRO A 370 4.34 -0.46 28.41
C PRO A 370 4.23 0.11 29.83
N ALA A 371 5.07 -0.38 30.75
CA ALA A 371 5.10 0.13 32.12
C ALA A 371 5.39 1.65 32.13
N ASN A 372 4.58 2.39 32.87
CA ASN A 372 4.70 3.85 33.04
C ASN A 372 4.69 4.66 31.72
N PHE A 373 4.02 4.13 30.69
CA PHE A 373 3.91 4.78 29.40
C PHE A 373 2.46 4.83 28.94
N TYR A 374 2.19 5.58 27.87
CA TYR A 374 0.87 5.60 27.25
C TYR A 374 0.61 4.33 26.43
N PRO A 375 -0.65 3.95 26.17
CA PRO A 375 -0.97 2.78 25.36
C PRO A 375 -0.49 2.94 23.93
N LEU A 376 0.20 1.94 23.40
CA LEU A 376 0.52 1.77 21.99
C LEU A 376 -0.58 0.94 21.33
N TYR A 377 -0.94 1.30 20.11
CA TYR A 377 -1.99 0.63 19.33
C TYR A 377 -1.44 0.13 18.00
N ASP A 378 -1.86 -1.08 17.61
CA ASP A 378 -1.54 -1.71 16.33
C ASP A 378 -2.85 -2.04 15.62
N PHE A 379 -3.13 -1.33 14.53
CA PHE A 379 -4.28 -1.55 13.70
C PHE A 379 -3.91 -2.44 12.53
N THR A 380 -4.36 -3.70 12.57
CA THR A 380 -4.24 -4.66 11.48
C THR A 380 -5.42 -4.53 10.55
N CYS A 381 -5.19 -4.33 9.26
CA CYS A 381 -6.24 -4.22 8.25
C CYS A 381 -5.95 -5.13 7.06
N SER A 382 -6.58 -6.28 7.08
CA SER A 382 -6.43 -7.40 6.13
C SER A 382 -7.74 -8.22 6.12
N SER A 383 -8.17 -8.81 5.05
CA SER A 383 -7.61 -8.88 3.74
C SER A 383 -8.51 -8.12 2.76
N ILE A 384 -7.93 -7.47 1.74
CA ILE A 384 -8.75 -6.84 0.69
C ILE A 384 -9.46 -7.92 -0.13
N THR A 385 -8.71 -8.80 -0.77
CA THR A 385 -9.31 -9.85 -1.64
C THR A 385 -8.78 -11.25 -1.40
N SER A 386 -7.70 -11.46 -0.65
CA SER A 386 -7.23 -12.82 -0.35
C SER A 386 -8.19 -13.58 0.56
N GLY A 387 -8.01 -14.89 0.67
CA GLY A 387 -8.83 -15.76 1.53
C GLY A 387 -8.75 -15.33 3.00
N ILE A 388 -9.85 -15.50 3.74
CA ILE A 388 -9.92 -15.13 5.16
C ILE A 388 -9.35 -16.23 6.04
N HIS A 389 -8.51 -15.85 7.01
CA HIS A 389 -8.05 -16.77 8.04
C HIS A 389 -9.04 -16.84 9.19
N ASN A 390 -9.66 -18.00 9.35
CA ASN A 390 -10.54 -18.25 10.48
C ASN A 390 -9.74 -18.69 11.71
N ILE A 391 -9.63 -17.79 12.68
CA ILE A 391 -8.91 -18.03 13.95
C ILE A 391 -9.80 -18.52 15.09
N SER A 392 -11.09 -18.81 14.87
CA SER A 392 -12.04 -19.16 15.93
C SER A 392 -11.63 -20.32 16.81
N ASN A 393 -10.79 -21.24 16.29
CA ASN A 393 -10.26 -22.39 17.01
C ASN A 393 -8.78 -22.25 17.40
N LYS A 394 -8.19 -21.04 17.26
CA LYS A 394 -6.80 -20.77 17.63
C LYS A 394 -6.75 -20.01 18.97
N PRO A 395 -5.66 -20.13 19.75
CA PRO A 395 -5.46 -19.35 20.97
C PRO A 395 -5.59 -17.83 20.74
N GLU A 396 -5.17 -17.36 19.57
CA GLU A 396 -5.26 -15.97 19.15
C GLU A 396 -6.69 -15.40 19.14
N PHE A 397 -7.71 -16.24 19.03
CA PHE A 397 -9.11 -15.80 19.11
C PHE A 397 -9.44 -15.10 20.44
N THR A 398 -8.79 -15.51 21.52
CA THR A 398 -8.96 -14.95 22.87
C THR A 398 -7.84 -14.00 23.26
N ASN A 399 -7.23 -13.30 22.29
CA ASN A 399 -6.11 -12.39 22.54
C ASN A 399 -6.48 -11.30 23.58
N PRO A 400 -5.84 -11.28 24.77
CA PRO A 400 -6.20 -10.35 25.85
C PRO A 400 -5.85 -8.89 25.53
N ASN A 401 -5.01 -8.66 24.53
CA ASN A 401 -4.62 -7.31 24.10
C ASN A 401 -5.51 -6.76 22.98
N ARG A 402 -6.46 -7.55 22.48
CA ARG A 402 -7.41 -7.08 21.47
C ARG A 402 -8.40 -6.12 22.09
N VAL A 403 -8.64 -4.99 21.41
CA VAL A 403 -9.74 -4.09 21.75
C VAL A 403 -11.06 -4.79 21.44
N ASP A 404 -11.96 -4.79 22.42
CA ASP A 404 -13.25 -5.48 22.30
C ASP A 404 -14.05 -5.04 21.06
N GLY A 405 -14.60 -6.01 20.34
CA GLY A 405 -15.40 -5.78 19.14
C GLY A 405 -14.62 -5.40 17.89
N SER A 406 -13.26 -5.36 17.93
CA SER A 406 -12.46 -4.97 16.76
C SER A 406 -12.12 -6.13 15.81
N LEU A 407 -12.33 -7.39 16.21
CA LEU A 407 -12.04 -8.53 15.32
C LEU A 407 -13.07 -8.63 14.20
N LEU A 408 -12.59 -8.64 12.96
CA LEU A 408 -13.41 -8.79 11.76
C LEU A 408 -12.85 -9.89 10.86
N LEU A 409 -13.62 -10.95 10.65
CA LEU A 409 -13.27 -12.16 9.89
C LEU A 409 -13.97 -12.16 8.51
N GLU A 410 -13.85 -11.08 7.76
CA GLU A 410 -14.34 -10.97 6.37
C GLU A 410 -13.44 -10.05 5.54
N ASN A 411 -13.56 -10.07 4.21
CA ASN A 411 -12.84 -9.14 3.35
C ASN A 411 -13.23 -7.68 3.68
N ASN A 412 -12.22 -6.85 3.90
CA ASN A 412 -12.40 -5.53 4.47
C ASN A 412 -11.29 -4.57 4.07
N PHE A 413 -11.48 -3.31 4.38
CA PHE A 413 -10.47 -2.26 4.31
C PHE A 413 -10.70 -1.23 5.43
N GLY A 414 -9.65 -0.50 5.76
CA GLY A 414 -9.69 0.54 6.78
C GLY A 414 -9.77 1.94 6.19
N LYS A 415 -10.41 2.84 6.94
CA LYS A 415 -10.29 4.29 6.77
C LYS A 415 -9.85 4.90 8.08
N ILE A 416 -8.81 5.73 8.01
CA ILE A 416 -8.29 6.43 9.18
C ILE A 416 -8.43 7.93 8.93
N SER A 417 -9.01 8.64 9.92
CA SER A 417 -9.25 10.08 9.83
C SER A 417 -8.58 10.80 11.01
N LEU A 418 -7.86 11.88 10.70
CA LEU A 418 -7.28 12.77 11.70
C LEU A 418 -8.11 14.06 11.73
N LEU A 419 -8.77 14.31 12.84
CA LEU A 419 -9.83 15.31 12.96
C LEU A 419 -9.63 16.22 14.18
N GLY A 420 -10.06 17.47 14.06
CA GLY A 420 -10.16 18.41 15.17
C GLY A 420 -8.95 19.35 15.29
N ASN A 421 -9.00 20.27 16.25
CA ASN A 421 -7.98 21.27 16.48
C ASN A 421 -6.86 20.74 17.39
N LYS A 422 -5.71 21.41 17.35
CA LYS A 422 -4.57 21.11 18.24
C LYS A 422 -5.00 21.15 19.71
N GLY A 423 -4.65 20.11 20.45
CA GLY A 423 -5.06 19.91 21.85
C GLY A 423 -6.30 19.03 22.00
N GLU A 424 -7.07 18.84 20.93
CA GLU A 424 -8.30 18.03 20.89
C GLU A 424 -8.33 17.12 19.65
N ARG A 425 -7.20 16.95 18.96
CA ARG A 425 -7.14 16.08 17.78
C ARG A 425 -7.39 14.63 18.14
N ILE A 426 -8.11 13.97 17.27
CA ILE A 426 -8.38 12.53 17.36
C ILE A 426 -7.90 11.80 16.11
N VAL A 427 -7.45 10.58 16.28
CA VAL A 427 -7.30 9.59 15.21
C VAL A 427 -8.50 8.65 15.27
N GLN A 428 -9.31 8.64 14.23
CA GLN A 428 -10.48 7.78 14.12
C GLN A 428 -10.16 6.64 13.16
N PHE A 429 -10.29 5.41 13.62
CA PHE A 429 -10.15 4.18 12.86
C PHE A 429 -11.55 3.63 12.53
N GLU A 430 -11.75 3.27 11.29
CA GLU A 430 -13.00 2.69 10.78
C GLU A 430 -12.65 1.49 9.90
N THR A 431 -13.36 0.38 10.05
CA THR A 431 -13.22 -0.80 9.19
C THR A 431 -14.51 -1.03 8.44
N TYR A 432 -14.41 -1.23 7.15
CA TYR A 432 -15.53 -1.37 6.22
C TYR A 432 -15.49 -2.73 5.54
N SER A 433 -16.67 -3.34 5.33
CA SER A 433 -16.83 -4.55 4.53
C SER A 433 -16.50 -4.29 3.05
N ALA A 434 -16.44 -5.35 2.27
CA ALA A 434 -16.28 -5.27 0.80
C ALA A 434 -17.36 -4.44 0.10
N THR A 435 -18.55 -4.32 0.69
CA THR A 435 -19.66 -3.50 0.16
C THR A 435 -19.67 -2.06 0.67
N GLY A 436 -18.73 -1.69 1.55
CA GLY A 436 -18.64 -0.34 2.12
C GLY A 436 -19.51 -0.12 3.36
N GLU A 437 -20.00 -1.19 3.99
CA GLU A 437 -20.70 -1.12 5.27
C GLU A 437 -19.68 -0.92 6.39
N LEU A 438 -19.92 0.06 7.28
CA LEU A 438 -19.10 0.27 8.47
C LEU A 438 -19.31 -0.88 9.46
N LYS A 439 -18.26 -1.60 9.82
CA LYS A 439 -18.30 -2.75 10.76
C LYS A 439 -17.96 -2.36 12.18
N TRP A 440 -16.91 -1.57 12.37
CA TRP A 440 -16.61 -1.00 13.67
C TRP A 440 -15.83 0.32 13.53
N LYS A 441 -15.82 1.06 14.62
CA LYS A 441 -15.16 2.36 14.72
C LYS A 441 -14.53 2.51 16.10
N PHE A 442 -13.30 3.03 16.11
CA PHE A 442 -12.55 3.33 17.30
C PHE A 442 -11.85 4.69 17.16
N HIS A 443 -11.68 5.43 18.24
CA HIS A 443 -10.94 6.68 18.19
C HIS A 443 -9.99 6.82 19.37
N ILE A 444 -8.88 7.47 19.13
CA ILE A 444 -7.81 7.73 20.09
C ILE A 444 -7.56 9.24 20.09
N SER A 445 -7.59 9.86 21.28
CA SER A 445 -7.27 11.28 21.39
C SER A 445 -5.76 11.53 21.41
N GLU A 446 -5.31 12.70 20.96
CA GLU A 446 -3.90 13.09 21.08
C GLU A 446 -3.40 13.09 22.53
N LYS A 447 -4.30 13.27 23.51
CA LYS A 447 -3.98 13.28 24.94
C LYS A 447 -3.63 11.89 25.45
N GLU A 448 -4.29 10.84 24.90
CA GLU A 448 -4.02 9.45 25.25
C GLU A 448 -2.64 8.97 24.76
N LEU A 449 -2.09 9.59 23.73
CA LEU A 449 -0.81 9.24 23.12
C LEU A 449 0.36 10.10 23.66
N LYS A 450 0.22 10.64 24.87
CA LYS A 450 1.23 11.45 25.52
C LYS A 450 1.69 10.82 26.82
N THR A 451 3.00 10.86 27.05
CA THR A 451 3.57 10.52 28.36
C THR A 451 3.02 11.46 29.44
N LYS A 452 2.60 10.90 30.55
CA LYS A 452 2.27 11.68 31.73
C LYS A 452 3.56 12.28 32.31
N ASN A 453 3.56 13.57 32.56
CA ASN A 453 4.66 14.26 33.24
C ASN A 453 4.80 13.79 34.69
#